data_b0f57e63bd6f5d825279a4a6c4089c0f
#
_entry.id   b0f57e63bd6f5d825279a4a6c4089c0f
#
_cell.length_a   1.000
_cell.length_b   1.000
_cell.length_c   1.000
_cell.angle_alpha   90.00
_cell.angle_beta   90.00
_cell.angle_gamma   90.00
#
_symmetry.space_group_name_H-M   'P 1'
#
loop_
_entity.id
_entity.type
_entity.pdbx_description
1 polymer ?
#
loop_
_entity_poly.entity_id
_entity_poly.type
_entity_poly.pdbx_seq_one_letter_code
_entity_poly.pdbx_strand_id
1 'polypeptide(L)'
;MIAKAYGCLVVNERHRHRYEVNNEYRAQLEKAGLRFSGASPDGSLVEFVELPADLHPYYVGTQAHPEFLSRPTRAHPLFAGLVEAAIDAQKASRLVEVERPKESEPVAVP
;
A
#
# COMPACT_ATOMS: atom_id res chain seq x y z
N MET A 1 6.54 4.43 0.80
CA MET A 1 5.92 3.22 0.21
C MET A 1 5.52 3.45 -1.25
N ILE A 2 4.63 4.37 -1.53
CA ILE A 2 4.17 4.63 -2.91
C ILE A 2 5.29 5.19 -3.78
N ALA A 3 6.03 6.18 -3.31
CA ALA A 3 7.16 6.74 -4.06
C ALA A 3 8.21 5.68 -4.38
N LYS A 4 8.47 4.76 -3.44
CA LYS A 4 9.38 3.65 -3.65
C LYS A 4 8.86 2.71 -4.74
N ALA A 5 7.57 2.40 -4.72
CA ALA A 5 6.96 1.51 -5.72
C ALA A 5 7.07 2.09 -7.14
N TYR A 6 6.78 3.37 -7.29
CA TYR A 6 6.90 4.03 -8.59
C TYR A 6 8.35 4.30 -9.00
N GLY A 7 9.23 4.52 -8.03
CA GLY A 7 10.62 4.91 -8.30
C GLY A 7 10.80 6.37 -8.69
N CYS A 8 9.78 7.20 -8.50
CA CYS A 8 9.81 8.63 -8.81
C CYS A 8 8.78 9.39 -7.98
N LEU A 9 8.89 10.72 -7.97
CA LEU A 9 8.01 11.57 -7.15
C LEU A 9 6.84 12.18 -7.93
N VAL A 10 6.90 12.15 -9.26
CA VAL A 10 5.83 12.67 -10.12
C VAL A 10 5.39 11.58 -11.06
N VAL A 11 4.10 11.29 -11.07
CA VAL A 11 3.52 10.26 -11.92
C VAL A 11 2.27 10.77 -12.60
N ASN A 12 1.95 10.16 -13.75
CA ASN A 12 0.71 10.39 -14.46
C ASN A 12 -0.14 9.13 -14.37
N GLU A 13 -1.39 9.29 -13.94
CA GLU A 13 -2.31 8.19 -13.78
C GLU A 13 -3.67 8.48 -14.44
N ARG A 14 -4.40 7.40 -14.71
CA ARG A 14 -5.77 7.49 -15.25
C ARG A 14 -6.75 7.61 -14.10
N HIS A 15 -7.73 8.50 -14.22
CA HIS A 15 -8.72 8.77 -13.19
C HIS A 15 -10.14 8.59 -13.74
N ARG A 16 -11.02 8.15 -12.84
CA ARG A 16 -12.44 7.98 -13.15
C ARG A 16 -13.31 8.16 -11.91
N HIS A 17 -12.91 9.02 -10.99
CA HIS A 17 -13.65 9.17 -9.75
C HIS A 17 -14.54 10.41 -9.76
N ARG A 18 -15.56 10.37 -8.91
CA ARG A 18 -16.52 11.46 -8.76
C ARG A 18 -16.36 12.17 -7.42
N TYR A 19 -15.89 11.46 -6.40
CA TYR A 19 -15.76 11.93 -5.04
C TYR A 19 -14.31 12.07 -4.66
N GLU A 20 -14.04 13.01 -3.75
CA GLU A 20 -12.70 13.32 -3.27
C GLU A 20 -12.64 13.21 -1.75
N VAL A 21 -11.44 13.06 -1.20
CA VAL A 21 -11.23 13.17 0.23
C VAL A 21 -11.56 14.60 0.66
N ASN A 22 -12.41 14.73 1.66
CA ASN A 22 -12.74 16.05 2.19
C ASN A 22 -11.55 16.60 2.97
N ASN A 23 -11.00 17.73 2.50
CA ASN A 23 -9.83 18.35 3.10
C ASN A 23 -10.02 18.75 4.57
N GLU A 24 -11.25 18.93 5.03
CA GLU A 24 -11.55 19.22 6.43
C GLU A 24 -11.11 18.11 7.37
N TYR A 25 -11.05 16.87 6.88
CA TYR A 25 -10.67 15.71 7.67
C TYR A 25 -9.20 15.31 7.53
N ARG A 26 -8.42 15.98 6.67
CA ARG A 26 -7.01 15.60 6.42
C ARG A 26 -6.17 15.61 7.69
N ALA A 27 -6.22 16.70 8.44
CA ALA A 27 -5.43 16.82 9.67
C ALA A 27 -5.81 15.76 10.70
N GLN A 28 -7.10 15.48 10.82
CA GLN A 28 -7.61 14.46 11.74
C GLN A 28 -7.15 13.07 11.36
N LEU A 29 -7.20 12.75 10.06
CA LEU A 29 -6.75 11.45 9.55
C LEU A 29 -5.23 11.28 9.68
N GLU A 30 -4.46 12.33 9.40
CA GLU A 30 -3.00 12.31 9.59
C GLU A 30 -2.64 12.06 11.04
N LYS A 31 -3.34 12.72 11.96
CA LYS A 31 -3.13 12.52 13.39
C LYS A 31 -3.42 11.09 13.82
N ALA A 32 -4.38 10.45 13.16
CA ALA A 32 -4.73 9.06 13.43
C ALA A 32 -3.74 8.05 12.81
N GLY A 33 -2.80 8.50 11.98
CA GLY A 33 -1.76 7.65 11.42
C GLY A 33 -1.80 7.44 9.91
N LEU A 34 -2.82 7.97 9.22
CA LEU A 34 -2.90 7.86 7.76
C LEU A 34 -1.99 8.91 7.11
N ARG A 35 -1.16 8.48 6.16
CA ARG A 35 -0.33 9.37 5.38
C ARG A 35 -0.97 9.74 4.06
N PHE A 36 -0.95 11.03 3.77
CA PHE A 36 -1.34 11.53 2.46
C PHE A 36 -0.07 11.68 1.63
N SER A 37 0.28 10.61 0.90
CA SER A 37 1.58 10.51 0.23
C SER A 37 1.58 11.07 -1.18
N GLY A 38 0.44 11.43 -1.73
CA GLY A 38 0.36 12.03 -3.05
C GLY A 38 -0.83 12.96 -3.16
N ALA A 39 -0.63 14.04 -3.89
CA ALA A 39 -1.65 15.07 -4.11
C ALA A 39 -1.56 15.60 -5.54
N SER A 40 -2.59 16.32 -5.97
CA SER A 40 -2.55 17.07 -7.20
C SER A 40 -1.45 18.15 -7.14
N PRO A 41 -0.96 18.66 -8.30
CA PRO A 41 0.14 19.64 -8.30
C PRO A 41 -0.10 20.86 -7.42
N ASP A 42 -1.33 21.29 -7.25
CA ASP A 42 -1.67 22.42 -6.37
C ASP A 42 -1.88 22.02 -4.91
N GLY A 43 -1.82 20.72 -4.60
CA GLY A 43 -1.98 20.19 -3.26
C GLY A 43 -3.42 20.11 -2.75
N SER A 44 -4.39 20.52 -3.53
CA SER A 44 -5.78 20.60 -3.09
C SER A 44 -6.52 19.26 -3.08
N LEU A 45 -6.12 18.31 -3.93
CA LEU A 45 -6.76 17.02 -4.06
C LEU A 45 -5.85 15.91 -3.56
N VAL A 46 -6.38 15.06 -2.69
CA VAL A 46 -5.65 13.87 -2.23
C VAL A 46 -5.73 12.79 -3.31
N GLU A 47 -4.58 12.33 -3.77
CA GLU A 47 -4.49 11.30 -4.80
C GLU A 47 -4.05 9.95 -4.25
N PHE A 48 -3.17 9.93 -3.26
CA PHE A 48 -2.67 8.71 -2.65
C PHE A 48 -2.66 8.81 -1.13
N VAL A 49 -3.00 7.68 -0.50
CA VAL A 49 -2.84 7.52 0.95
C VAL A 49 -2.08 6.23 1.22
N GLU A 50 -1.39 6.19 2.36
CA GLU A 50 -0.68 4.97 2.77
C GLU A 50 -0.55 4.93 4.29
N LEU A 51 -0.32 3.73 4.82
CA LEU A 51 0.13 3.56 6.19
C LEU A 51 1.63 3.36 6.20
N PRO A 52 2.33 3.83 7.27
CA PRO A 52 3.76 3.54 7.42
C PRO A 52 4.06 2.04 7.39
N ALA A 53 5.22 1.67 6.86
CA ALA A 53 5.60 0.26 6.70
C ALA A 53 5.72 -0.48 8.03
N ASP A 54 6.00 0.22 9.12
CA ASP A 54 6.06 -0.37 10.46
C ASP A 54 4.68 -0.73 11.00
N LEU A 55 3.62 -0.13 10.50
CA LEU A 55 2.24 -0.45 10.88
C LEU A 55 1.63 -1.51 9.97
N HIS A 56 1.98 -1.49 8.69
CA HIS A 56 1.46 -2.46 7.73
C HIS A 56 2.45 -2.61 6.57
N PRO A 57 2.74 -3.83 6.14
CA PRO A 57 3.72 -4.07 5.06
C PRO A 57 3.38 -3.37 3.76
N TYR A 58 2.10 -3.28 3.41
CA TYR A 58 1.69 -2.60 2.19
C TYR A 58 0.22 -2.20 2.25
N TYR A 59 -0.05 -1.02 2.75
CA TYR A 59 -1.40 -0.44 2.78
C TYR A 59 -1.39 0.83 1.96
N VAL A 60 -2.01 0.79 0.80
CA VAL A 60 -1.99 1.86 -0.20
C VAL A 60 -3.41 2.10 -0.71
N GLY A 61 -3.82 3.34 -0.74
CA GLY A 61 -5.06 3.77 -1.37
C GLY A 61 -4.79 4.79 -2.46
N THR A 62 -5.53 4.71 -3.55
CA THR A 62 -5.39 5.64 -4.67
C THR A 62 -6.75 6.03 -5.21
N GLN A 63 -6.87 7.27 -5.64
CA GLN A 63 -8.02 7.73 -6.41
C GLN A 63 -7.91 7.35 -7.89
N ALA A 64 -6.69 7.06 -8.35
CA ALA A 64 -6.44 6.63 -9.71
C ALA A 64 -6.91 5.19 -9.96
N HIS A 65 -6.91 4.80 -11.22
CA HIS A 65 -7.26 3.47 -11.66
C HIS A 65 -6.04 2.80 -12.30
N PRO A 66 -5.14 2.22 -11.49
CA PRO A 66 -3.91 1.60 -12.00
C PRO A 66 -4.16 0.43 -12.95
N GLU A 67 -5.33 -0.23 -12.86
CA GLU A 67 -5.69 -1.31 -13.77
C GLU A 67 -5.76 -0.87 -15.23
N PHE A 68 -5.98 0.42 -15.50
CA PHE A 68 -6.00 0.94 -16.85
C PHE A 68 -4.61 1.02 -17.50
N LEU A 69 -3.56 1.04 -16.69
CA LEU A 69 -2.18 1.13 -17.16
C LEU A 69 -1.39 -0.17 -16.97
N SER A 70 -1.96 -1.14 -16.25
CA SER A 70 -1.29 -2.42 -16.05
C SER A 70 -1.42 -3.30 -17.27
N ARG A 71 -0.37 -4.06 -17.59
CA ARG A 71 -0.32 -4.98 -18.72
C ARG A 71 0.28 -6.31 -18.30
N PRO A 72 -0.03 -7.44 -18.99
CA PRO A 72 0.51 -8.75 -18.63
C PRO A 72 2.04 -8.79 -18.60
N THR A 73 2.68 -8.04 -19.48
CA THR A 73 4.14 -8.00 -19.57
C THR A 73 4.76 -6.84 -18.81
N ARG A 74 3.95 -5.96 -18.26
CA ARG A 74 4.41 -4.77 -17.52
C ARG A 74 3.38 -4.40 -16.47
N ALA A 75 3.48 -5.03 -15.30
CA ALA A 75 2.59 -4.75 -14.19
C ALA A 75 2.74 -3.31 -13.71
N HIS A 76 1.61 -2.69 -13.35
CA HIS A 76 1.63 -1.38 -12.73
C HIS A 76 2.44 -1.42 -11.44
N PRO A 77 3.26 -0.39 -11.16
CA PRO A 77 4.12 -0.38 -9.96
C PRO A 77 3.41 -0.65 -8.64
N LEU A 78 2.18 -0.18 -8.47
CA LEU A 78 1.43 -0.42 -7.23
C LEU A 78 1.06 -1.90 -7.07
N PHE A 79 0.72 -2.59 -8.14
CA PHE A 79 0.44 -4.03 -8.09
C PHE A 79 1.73 -4.83 -7.86
N ALA A 80 2.80 -4.47 -8.54
CA ALA A 80 4.10 -5.11 -8.35
C ALA A 80 4.59 -4.94 -6.91
N GLY A 81 4.42 -3.76 -6.34
CA GLY A 81 4.79 -3.48 -4.95
C GLY A 81 4.02 -4.31 -3.95
N LEU A 82 2.73 -4.52 -4.20
CA LEU A 82 1.89 -5.38 -3.35
C LEU A 82 2.40 -6.81 -3.34
N VAL A 83 2.69 -7.37 -4.52
CA VAL A 83 3.18 -8.74 -4.64
C VAL A 83 4.55 -8.87 -3.97
N GLU A 84 5.44 -7.93 -4.17
CA GLU A 84 6.76 -7.91 -3.54
C GLU A 84 6.64 -7.91 -2.00
N ALA A 85 5.80 -7.05 -1.46
CA ALA A 85 5.56 -6.98 -0.03
C ALA A 85 4.96 -8.28 0.53
N ALA A 86 4.06 -8.90 -0.22
CA ALA A 86 3.45 -10.17 0.15
C ALA A 86 4.48 -11.30 0.19
N ILE A 87 5.38 -11.35 -0.78
CA ILE A 87 6.47 -12.34 -0.81
C ILE A 87 7.39 -12.15 0.39
N ASP A 88 7.77 -10.92 0.69
CA ASP A 88 8.64 -10.62 1.84
C ASP A 88 7.98 -10.99 3.15
N ALA A 89 6.69 -10.72 3.31
CA ALA A 89 5.94 -11.10 4.50
C ALA A 89 5.85 -12.62 4.65
N GLN A 90 5.68 -13.34 3.56
CA GLN A 90 5.65 -14.80 3.56
C GLN A 90 6.99 -15.39 3.99
N LYS A 91 8.11 -14.84 3.50
CA LYS A 91 9.46 -15.28 3.88
C LYS A 91 9.69 -15.06 5.37
N ALA A 92 9.32 -13.91 5.90
CA ALA A 92 9.46 -13.61 7.32
C ALA A 92 8.64 -14.57 8.18
N SER A 93 7.43 -14.90 7.77
CA SER A 93 6.58 -15.87 8.48
C SER A 93 7.20 -17.27 8.49
N ARG A 94 7.78 -17.69 7.37
CA ARG A 94 8.46 -19.00 7.29
C ARG A 94 9.64 -19.09 8.22
N LEU A 95 10.43 -18.04 8.36
CA LEU A 95 11.56 -18.00 9.29
C LEU A 95 11.10 -18.16 10.72
N VAL A 96 10.02 -17.50 11.11
CA VAL A 96 9.45 -17.64 12.45
C VAL A 96 8.97 -19.06 12.70
N GLU A 97 8.34 -19.69 11.74
CA GLU A 97 7.86 -21.07 11.85
C GLU A 97 9.02 -22.06 12.05
N VAL A 98 10.11 -21.90 11.32
CA VAL A 98 11.28 -22.76 11.43
C VAL A 98 11.92 -22.66 12.82
N GLU A 99 11.88 -21.51 13.46
CA GLU A 99 12.44 -21.27 14.78
C GLU A 99 11.55 -21.77 15.91
N ARG A 100 10.29 -22.11 15.66
CA ARG A 100 9.38 -22.61 16.69
C ARG A 100 9.75 -24.01 17.16
N PRO A 101 9.76 -24.25 18.47
CA PRO A 101 9.93 -25.60 18.99
C PRO A 101 8.78 -26.51 18.53
N LYS A 102 9.12 -27.76 18.19
CA LYS A 102 8.11 -28.72 17.73
C LYS A 102 7.10 -29.09 18.80
N GLU A 103 7.51 -29.10 20.04
CA GLU A 103 6.61 -29.39 21.17
C GLU A 103 5.57 -28.31 21.41
N SER A 104 5.73 -27.16 20.79
CA SER A 104 4.72 -26.11 20.84
C SER A 104 3.72 -26.21 19.70
N GLU A 105 3.72 -27.30 18.98
CA GLU A 105 2.76 -27.55 17.95
C GLU A 105 1.35 -27.33 18.45
N PRO A 106 0.55 -26.59 17.70
CA PRO A 106 -0.81 -26.31 18.13
C PRO A 106 -1.62 -27.59 18.20
N VAL A 107 -2.41 -27.65 19.22
CA VAL A 107 -3.44 -28.68 19.32
C VAL A 107 -4.34 -28.52 18.10
N ALA A 108 -4.70 -29.64 17.48
CA ALA A 108 -5.60 -29.61 16.35
C ALA A 108 -6.85 -28.86 16.72
N VAL A 109 -7.16 -27.85 15.95
CA VAL A 109 -8.37 -27.05 16.16
C VAL A 109 -9.45 -27.60 15.24
N PRO A 110 -10.62 -27.92 15.81
CA PRO A 110 -11.72 -28.41 15.00
C PRO A 110 -12.24 -27.43 13.99
#